data_bfaf02ae777751e35aada6bf767a0243
#
_entry.id   bfaf02ae777751e35aada6bf767a0243
#
_cell.length_a   1.000
_cell.length_b   1.000
_cell.length_c   1.000
_cell.angle_alpha   90.00
_cell.angle_beta   90.00
_cell.angle_gamma   90.00
#
_symmetry.space_group_name_H-M   'P 1'
#
loop_
_entity.id
_entity.type
_entity.pdbx_description
1 polymer ?
#
loop_
_entity_poly.entity_id
_entity_poly.type
_entity_poly.pdbx_seq_one_letter_code
_entity_poly.pdbx_strand_id
1 'polypeptide(L)'
;MRLQLLLTTSFLLSATGLIAEEKPKPTTLTFYVGGVECPSCVYSVNYSISQLKSVSDVTAGQFIENYANVTFDPKVVSIHQIAQAVTDAAPLHGVPYQATMKLFIPDYAKEQNSRKVDALFTQWKSLVEVETVDRAAGEFLIHFQPLKMDAKKPGPQGLTLDELTAALSEPTPKGLGLKFRLAKEDDPM
;
A
#
# COMPACT_ATOMS: atom_id res chain seq x y z
N MET A 1 -24.31 47.49 -59.36
CA MET A 1 -23.89 46.13 -59.01
C MET A 1 -23.37 46.16 -57.57
N ARG A 2 -24.16 45.65 -56.60
CA ARG A 2 -23.82 45.67 -55.17
C ARG A 2 -23.45 44.22 -54.80
N LEU A 3 -22.18 44.00 -54.40
CA LEU A 3 -21.67 42.74 -53.96
C LEU A 3 -21.88 42.61 -52.46
N GLN A 4 -22.75 41.70 -52.02
CA GLN A 4 -22.96 41.39 -50.62
C GLN A 4 -21.97 40.33 -50.17
N LEU A 5 -21.12 40.68 -49.19
CA LEU A 5 -20.15 39.80 -48.54
C LEU A 5 -20.86 39.11 -47.36
N LEU A 6 -21.12 37.80 -47.47
CA LEU A 6 -21.64 36.96 -46.40
C LEU A 6 -20.51 36.55 -45.47
N LEU A 7 -20.46 37.10 -44.25
CA LEU A 7 -19.59 36.59 -43.17
C LEU A 7 -20.27 35.38 -42.51
N THR A 8 -19.71 34.20 -42.68
CA THR A 8 -20.06 33.00 -41.93
C THR A 8 -19.23 32.94 -40.66
N THR A 9 -19.81 33.27 -39.53
CA THR A 9 -19.21 33.10 -38.20
C THR A 9 -19.28 31.62 -37.78
N SER A 10 -18.14 30.92 -37.80
CA SER A 10 -18.01 29.56 -37.32
C SER A 10 -17.91 29.58 -35.80
N PHE A 11 -18.93 29.07 -35.11
CA PHE A 11 -18.97 28.95 -33.65
C PHE A 11 -18.30 27.66 -33.26
N LEU A 12 -17.03 27.70 -32.80
CA LEU A 12 -16.32 26.59 -32.22
C LEU A 12 -16.89 26.30 -30.82
N LEU A 13 -17.70 25.26 -30.71
CA LEU A 13 -18.12 24.71 -29.42
C LEU A 13 -16.91 23.98 -28.80
N SER A 14 -16.25 24.63 -27.87
CA SER A 14 -15.24 23.98 -27.01
C SER A 14 -15.98 23.08 -26.01
N ALA A 15 -16.00 21.77 -26.29
CA ALA A 15 -16.44 20.77 -25.31
C ALA A 15 -15.38 20.66 -24.22
N THR A 16 -15.53 21.42 -23.14
CA THR A 16 -14.81 21.17 -21.88
C THR A 16 -15.35 19.87 -21.29
N GLY A 17 -14.62 18.76 -21.57
CA GLY A 17 -14.89 17.49 -20.91
C GLY A 17 -14.70 17.67 -19.40
N LEU A 18 -15.79 17.62 -18.64
CA LEU A 18 -15.76 17.41 -17.21
C LEU A 18 -15.09 16.06 -16.96
N ILE A 19 -13.81 16.09 -16.61
CA ILE A 19 -13.13 14.93 -16.02
C ILE A 19 -13.80 14.77 -14.66
N ALA A 20 -14.72 13.83 -14.55
CA ALA A 20 -15.26 13.41 -13.26
C ALA A 20 -14.08 12.91 -12.43
N GLU A 21 -13.71 13.66 -11.40
CA GLU A 21 -12.73 13.23 -10.42
C GLU A 21 -13.29 11.99 -9.73
N GLU A 22 -12.74 10.82 -10.07
CA GLU A 22 -13.17 9.55 -9.50
C GLU A 22 -12.94 9.62 -7.99
N LYS A 23 -14.02 9.56 -7.21
CA LYS A 23 -13.93 9.60 -5.75
C LYS A 23 -12.97 8.52 -5.29
N PRO A 24 -11.99 8.87 -4.43
CA PRO A 24 -11.03 7.91 -3.92
C PRO A 24 -11.76 6.71 -3.31
N LYS A 25 -11.38 5.52 -3.73
CA LYS A 25 -11.97 4.27 -3.22
C LYS A 25 -11.09 3.80 -2.05
N PRO A 26 -11.55 3.98 -0.80
CA PRO A 26 -10.78 3.55 0.34
C PRO A 26 -10.54 2.04 0.31
N THR A 27 -9.37 1.63 0.75
CA THR A 27 -8.95 0.22 0.82
C THR A 27 -8.59 -0.09 2.26
N THR A 28 -9.03 -1.26 2.76
CA THR A 28 -8.65 -1.75 4.08
C THR A 28 -7.59 -2.83 3.94
N LEU A 29 -6.48 -2.67 4.65
CA LEU A 29 -5.40 -3.65 4.72
C LEU A 29 -5.06 -3.98 6.17
N THR A 30 -4.62 -5.22 6.39
CA THR A 30 -4.14 -5.70 7.68
C THR A 30 -2.63 -5.60 7.77
N PHE A 31 -2.15 -4.95 8.82
CA PHE A 31 -0.75 -4.92 9.22
C PHE A 31 -0.61 -5.68 10.54
N TYR A 32 0.28 -6.66 10.58
CA TYR A 32 0.68 -7.29 11.84
C TYR A 32 1.66 -6.37 12.56
N VAL A 33 1.50 -6.21 13.87
CA VAL A 33 2.27 -5.25 14.66
C VAL A 33 3.02 -5.96 15.76
N GLY A 34 4.32 -6.03 15.63
CA GLY A 34 5.22 -6.54 16.68
C GLY A 34 5.47 -5.51 17.77
N GLY A 35 5.81 -5.98 18.98
CA GLY A 35 6.15 -5.13 20.13
C GLY A 35 4.95 -4.60 20.92
N VAL A 36 3.73 -5.02 20.61
CA VAL A 36 2.51 -4.66 21.34
C VAL A 36 2.32 -5.62 22.53
N GLU A 37 2.43 -5.08 23.75
CA GLU A 37 2.35 -5.87 24.98
C GLU A 37 1.21 -5.42 25.92
N CYS A 38 0.52 -4.34 25.58
CA CYS A 38 -0.51 -3.77 26.45
C CYS A 38 -1.55 -2.94 25.67
N PRO A 39 -2.75 -2.67 26.25
CA PRO A 39 -3.79 -1.86 25.59
C PRO A 39 -3.33 -0.46 25.23
N SER A 40 -2.49 0.15 26.08
CA SER A 40 -1.94 1.48 25.81
C SER A 40 -0.96 1.45 24.63
N CYS A 41 -0.29 0.31 24.37
CA CYS A 41 0.53 0.10 23.19
C CYS A 41 -0.34 0.13 21.92
N VAL A 42 -1.47 -0.59 21.94
CA VAL A 42 -2.47 -0.58 20.85
C VAL A 42 -2.94 0.84 20.57
N TYR A 43 -3.28 1.60 21.63
CA TYR A 43 -3.69 2.99 21.48
C TYR A 43 -2.60 3.86 20.85
N SER A 44 -1.34 3.72 21.29
CA SER A 44 -0.20 4.49 20.74
C SER A 44 -0.04 4.24 19.23
N VAL A 45 -0.09 2.98 18.81
CA VAL A 45 0.00 2.59 17.39
C VAL A 45 -1.18 3.15 16.59
N ASN A 46 -2.41 2.93 17.06
CA ASN A 46 -3.62 3.41 16.38
C ASN A 46 -3.63 4.92 16.26
N TYR A 47 -3.23 5.63 17.31
CA TYR A 47 -3.11 7.09 17.30
C TYR A 47 -2.11 7.54 16.22
N SER A 48 -0.91 6.95 16.19
CA SER A 48 0.11 7.31 15.20
C SER A 48 -0.37 7.09 13.76
N ILE A 49 -1.01 5.94 13.47
CA ILE A 49 -1.55 5.66 12.13
C ILE A 49 -2.67 6.65 11.78
N SER A 50 -3.56 6.98 12.72
CA SER A 50 -4.70 7.88 12.49
C SER A 50 -4.30 9.32 12.18
N GLN A 51 -3.05 9.73 12.48
CA GLN A 51 -2.53 11.05 12.12
C GLN A 51 -2.17 11.15 10.63
N LEU A 52 -2.10 10.05 9.90
CA LEU A 52 -1.81 10.07 8.47
C LEU A 52 -3.00 10.64 7.70
N LYS A 53 -2.69 11.49 6.72
CA LYS A 53 -3.70 12.06 5.82
C LYS A 53 -4.43 10.94 5.09
N SER A 54 -5.76 11.03 5.01
CA SER A 54 -6.64 10.06 4.33
C SER A 54 -6.80 8.67 4.97
N VAL A 55 -6.24 8.44 6.13
CA VAL A 55 -6.66 7.29 6.96
C VAL A 55 -8.02 7.64 7.55
N SER A 56 -9.03 6.83 7.22
CA SER A 56 -10.41 7.05 7.65
C SER A 56 -10.83 6.17 8.82
N ASP A 57 -10.14 5.04 9.01
CA ASP A 57 -10.40 4.12 10.10
C ASP A 57 -9.15 3.30 10.45
N VAL A 58 -8.96 3.03 11.74
CA VAL A 58 -7.95 2.12 12.27
C VAL A 58 -8.59 1.27 13.35
N THR A 59 -8.77 -0.02 13.07
CA THR A 59 -9.23 -1.00 14.05
C THR A 59 -8.08 -1.92 14.39
N ALA A 60 -7.70 -2.00 15.66
CA ALA A 60 -6.72 -2.97 16.12
C ALA A 60 -7.41 -4.20 16.62
N GLY A 61 -6.77 -5.35 16.41
CA GLY A 61 -7.13 -6.57 17.10
C GLY A 61 -7.04 -6.37 18.61
N GLN A 62 -7.89 -7.08 19.31
CA GLN A 62 -7.79 -7.07 20.75
C GLN A 62 -6.45 -7.70 21.14
N PHE A 63 -5.71 -7.02 21.99
CA PHE A 63 -4.67 -7.43 22.92
C PHE A 63 -3.76 -8.64 22.59
N ILE A 64 -4.25 -9.69 21.95
CA ILE A 64 -3.53 -10.94 21.68
C ILE A 64 -3.20 -11.09 20.19
N GLU A 65 -3.91 -10.37 19.33
CA GLU A 65 -3.87 -10.62 17.88
C GLU A 65 -2.83 -9.77 17.14
N ASN A 66 -2.27 -8.75 17.82
CA ASN A 66 -1.15 -7.92 17.33
C ASN A 66 -1.29 -7.46 15.87
N TYR A 67 -2.48 -7.03 15.46
CA TYR A 67 -2.71 -6.49 14.13
C TYR A 67 -3.47 -5.15 14.17
N ALA A 68 -3.36 -4.40 13.09
CA ALA A 68 -4.15 -3.22 12.80
C ALA A 68 -4.75 -3.32 11.38
N ASN A 69 -6.08 -3.19 11.29
CA ASN A 69 -6.76 -2.99 10.01
C ASN A 69 -6.84 -1.50 9.75
N VAL A 70 -6.27 -1.06 8.65
CA VAL A 70 -6.18 0.36 8.29
C VAL A 70 -6.97 0.60 7.00
N THR A 71 -7.96 1.49 7.08
CA THR A 71 -8.75 1.94 5.92
C THR A 71 -8.22 3.30 5.47
N PHE A 72 -7.73 3.38 4.23
CA PHE A 72 -7.05 4.55 3.71
C PHE A 72 -7.24 4.71 2.19
N ASP A 73 -6.91 5.89 1.67
CA ASP A 73 -6.82 6.15 0.23
C ASP A 73 -5.38 5.86 -0.26
N PRO A 74 -5.15 4.79 -1.06
CA PRO A 74 -3.82 4.43 -1.53
C PRO A 74 -3.20 5.45 -2.51
N LYS A 75 -4.00 6.40 -3.04
CA LYS A 75 -3.50 7.50 -3.86
C LYS A 75 -2.90 8.64 -3.03
N VAL A 76 -3.16 8.67 -1.73
CA VAL A 76 -2.72 9.75 -0.82
C VAL A 76 -1.63 9.27 0.13
N VAL A 77 -1.78 8.05 0.67
CA VAL A 77 -0.80 7.45 1.59
C VAL A 77 -0.41 6.05 1.13
N SER A 78 0.88 5.71 1.26
CA SER A 78 1.40 4.39 0.89
C SER A 78 1.30 3.38 2.03
N ILE A 79 1.40 2.09 1.69
CA ILE A 79 1.55 1.01 2.68
C ILE A 79 2.84 1.18 3.50
N HIS A 80 3.89 1.74 2.88
CA HIS A 80 5.16 2.01 3.57
C HIS A 80 5.03 3.15 4.60
N GLN A 81 4.26 4.21 4.29
CA GLN A 81 4.01 5.30 5.23
C GLN A 81 3.19 4.84 6.43
N ILE A 82 2.23 3.93 6.24
CA ILE A 82 1.47 3.32 7.34
C ILE A 82 2.41 2.50 8.23
N ALA A 83 3.28 1.68 7.64
CA ALA A 83 4.28 0.90 8.37
C ALA A 83 5.25 1.82 9.14
N GLN A 84 5.67 2.94 8.54
CA GLN A 84 6.52 3.91 9.22
C GLN A 84 5.80 4.56 10.40
N ALA A 85 4.51 4.89 10.27
CA ALA A 85 3.73 5.44 11.37
C ALA A 85 3.61 4.46 12.56
N VAL A 86 3.57 3.14 12.30
CA VAL A 86 3.67 2.13 13.36
C VAL A 86 5.02 2.23 14.07
N THR A 87 6.11 2.31 13.31
CA THR A 87 7.48 2.40 13.88
C THR A 87 7.72 3.70 14.64
N ASP A 88 7.11 4.80 14.19
CA ASP A 88 7.22 6.13 14.80
C ASP A 88 6.34 6.29 16.05
N ALA A 89 5.41 5.36 16.31
CA ALA A 89 4.60 5.37 17.51
C ALA A 89 5.49 5.22 18.76
N ALA A 90 5.21 6.04 19.78
CA ALA A 90 6.02 6.04 21.01
C ALA A 90 5.94 4.66 21.71
N PRO A 91 7.05 3.93 21.84
CA PRO A 91 7.06 2.64 22.49
C PRO A 91 6.92 2.81 24.01
N LEU A 92 5.94 2.14 24.61
CA LEU A 92 5.66 2.28 26.05
C LEU A 92 6.54 1.36 26.90
N HIS A 93 7.09 0.29 26.32
CA HIS A 93 7.92 -0.69 27.01
C HIS A 93 9.36 -0.76 26.48
N GLY A 94 9.80 0.28 25.73
CA GLY A 94 11.17 0.38 25.22
C GLY A 94 11.46 -0.46 23.97
N VAL A 95 10.55 -1.32 23.54
CA VAL A 95 10.66 -2.08 22.31
C VAL A 95 9.95 -1.33 21.18
N PRO A 96 10.62 -0.97 20.08
CA PRO A 96 9.99 -0.32 18.94
C PRO A 96 8.91 -1.20 18.33
N TYR A 97 7.79 -0.59 17.93
CA TYR A 97 6.77 -1.31 17.17
C TYR A 97 7.24 -1.53 15.74
N GLN A 98 6.85 -2.67 15.16
CA GLN A 98 7.19 -3.01 13.80
C GLN A 98 5.95 -3.48 13.05
N ALA A 99 5.74 -2.93 11.86
CA ALA A 99 4.68 -3.38 10.97
C ALA A 99 5.19 -4.42 9.99
N THR A 100 4.41 -5.46 9.79
CA THR A 100 4.65 -6.52 8.82
C THR A 100 3.38 -6.79 8.04
N MET A 101 3.50 -7.03 6.74
CA MET A 101 2.37 -7.49 5.91
C MET A 101 2.63 -8.92 5.44
N LYS A 102 1.58 -9.73 5.40
CA LYS A 102 1.65 -11.09 4.88
C LYS A 102 1.13 -11.14 3.45
N LEU A 103 1.93 -11.70 2.56
CA LEU A 103 1.67 -11.80 1.13
C LEU A 103 1.60 -13.26 0.70
N PHE A 104 0.60 -13.61 -0.10
CA PHE A 104 0.45 -14.94 -0.69
C PHE A 104 0.52 -14.85 -2.21
N ILE A 105 1.37 -15.67 -2.82
CA ILE A 105 1.54 -15.84 -4.27
C ILE A 105 1.37 -17.32 -4.59
N PRO A 106 0.14 -17.83 -4.82
CA PRO A 106 -0.13 -19.28 -4.92
C PRO A 106 0.70 -20.02 -5.99
N ASP A 107 1.05 -19.32 -7.06
CA ASP A 107 1.84 -19.88 -8.16
C ASP A 107 3.36 -19.73 -7.98
N TYR A 108 3.82 -19.28 -6.81
CA TYR A 108 5.24 -19.03 -6.55
C TYR A 108 6.12 -20.28 -6.70
N ALA A 109 5.65 -21.45 -6.21
CA ALA A 109 6.42 -22.68 -6.22
C ALA A 109 6.82 -23.19 -7.63
N LYS A 110 6.16 -22.67 -8.69
CA LYS A 110 6.59 -22.94 -10.07
C LYS A 110 7.96 -22.30 -10.31
N GLU A 111 8.96 -23.09 -10.72
CA GLU A 111 10.37 -22.66 -10.81
C GLU A 111 10.57 -21.34 -11.56
N GLN A 112 9.87 -21.14 -12.68
CA GLN A 112 9.96 -19.92 -13.46
C GLN A 112 9.43 -18.70 -12.68
N ASN A 113 8.37 -18.87 -11.87
CA ASN A 113 7.76 -17.80 -11.10
C ASN A 113 8.63 -17.45 -9.90
N SER A 114 9.15 -18.44 -9.17
CA SER A 114 10.02 -18.18 -8.01
C SER A 114 11.22 -17.32 -8.37
N ARG A 115 11.91 -17.63 -9.47
CA ARG A 115 13.05 -16.82 -9.94
C ARG A 115 12.66 -15.36 -10.21
N LYS A 116 11.49 -15.13 -10.82
CA LYS A 116 11.01 -13.78 -11.12
C LYS A 116 10.60 -13.01 -9.87
N VAL A 117 9.90 -13.67 -8.94
CA VAL A 117 9.47 -13.07 -7.68
C VAL A 117 10.69 -12.75 -6.80
N ASP A 118 11.66 -13.68 -6.67
CA ASP A 118 12.88 -13.47 -5.90
C ASP A 118 13.71 -12.30 -6.49
N ALA A 119 13.76 -12.16 -7.82
CA ALA A 119 14.40 -11.03 -8.48
C ALA A 119 13.68 -9.70 -8.18
N LEU A 120 12.33 -9.68 -8.18
CA LEU A 120 11.53 -8.52 -7.82
C LEU A 120 11.78 -8.12 -6.35
N PHE A 121 11.76 -9.06 -5.41
CA PHE A 121 12.04 -8.79 -4.00
C PHE A 121 13.47 -8.24 -3.80
N THR A 122 14.43 -8.75 -4.57
CA THR A 122 15.80 -8.21 -4.57
C THR A 122 15.86 -6.76 -5.02
N GLN A 123 15.01 -6.34 -5.98
CA GLN A 123 14.93 -4.94 -6.39
C GLN A 123 14.36 -4.03 -5.30
N TRP A 124 13.48 -4.57 -4.45
CA TRP A 124 12.83 -3.83 -3.37
C TRP A 124 13.61 -3.85 -2.04
N LYS A 125 14.78 -4.47 -1.98
CA LYS A 125 15.57 -4.63 -0.74
C LYS A 125 15.88 -3.34 0.02
N SER A 126 15.84 -2.18 -0.65
CA SER A 126 15.99 -0.87 -0.01
C SER A 126 14.71 -0.33 0.63
N LEU A 127 13.56 -0.94 0.30
CA LEU A 127 12.25 -0.56 0.80
C LEU A 127 11.71 -1.59 1.80
N VAL A 128 11.95 -2.87 1.54
CA VAL A 128 11.44 -3.97 2.35
C VAL A 128 12.44 -5.13 2.41
N GLU A 129 12.38 -5.87 3.50
CA GLU A 129 12.94 -7.21 3.64
C GLU A 129 11.81 -8.22 3.53
N VAL A 130 11.96 -9.23 2.67
CA VAL A 130 10.93 -10.24 2.44
C VAL A 130 11.43 -11.58 2.97
N GLU A 131 10.72 -12.10 3.97
CA GLU A 131 10.94 -13.43 4.54
C GLU A 131 10.02 -14.43 3.87
N THR A 132 10.55 -15.59 3.45
CA THR A 132 9.76 -16.70 2.94
C THR A 132 9.33 -17.60 4.10
N VAL A 133 8.04 -17.61 4.42
CA VAL A 133 7.48 -18.45 5.49
C VAL A 133 7.21 -19.87 4.99
N ASP A 134 6.47 -19.99 3.90
CA ASP A 134 6.20 -21.27 3.24
C ASP A 134 6.39 -21.12 1.72
N ARG A 135 7.46 -21.75 1.22
CA ARG A 135 7.80 -21.73 -0.20
C ARG A 135 6.78 -22.46 -1.06
N ALA A 136 6.20 -23.55 -0.54
CA ALA A 136 5.24 -24.36 -1.28
C ALA A 136 3.88 -23.67 -1.38
N ALA A 137 3.44 -23.00 -0.32
CA ALA A 137 2.23 -22.20 -0.28
C ALA A 137 2.40 -20.82 -0.94
N GLY A 138 3.66 -20.38 -1.17
CA GLY A 138 3.97 -19.04 -1.66
C GLY A 138 3.63 -17.96 -0.64
N GLU A 139 3.97 -18.22 0.62
CA GLU A 139 3.68 -17.35 1.76
C GLU A 139 4.92 -16.55 2.17
N PHE A 140 4.76 -15.25 2.32
CA PHE A 140 5.83 -14.30 2.62
C PHE A 140 5.41 -13.30 3.69
N LEU A 141 6.39 -12.87 4.49
CA LEU A 141 6.29 -11.69 5.35
C LEU A 141 7.09 -10.53 4.74
N ILE A 142 6.47 -9.38 4.65
CA ILE A 142 7.07 -8.13 4.17
C ILE A 142 7.35 -7.26 5.38
N HIS A 143 8.64 -7.11 5.73
CA HIS A 143 9.13 -6.22 6.78
C HIS A 143 9.57 -4.91 6.14
N PHE A 144 9.02 -3.79 6.60
CA PHE A 144 9.32 -2.48 6.00
C PHE A 144 10.62 -1.91 6.55
N GLN A 145 11.48 -1.42 5.65
CA GLN A 145 12.69 -0.68 6.03
C GLN A 145 12.31 0.74 6.49
N PRO A 146 13.14 1.41 7.31
CA PRO A 146 12.86 2.79 7.73
C PRO A 146 12.66 3.73 6.53
N LEU A 147 11.55 4.46 6.51
CA LEU A 147 11.21 5.41 5.45
C LEU A 147 11.57 6.84 5.89
N LYS A 148 12.49 7.46 5.17
CA LYS A 148 12.76 8.89 5.33
C LYS A 148 11.76 9.69 4.49
N MET A 149 10.74 10.23 5.17
CA MET A 149 9.73 11.07 4.54
C MET A 149 10.32 12.39 4.05
N ASP A 150 10.06 12.73 2.78
CA ASP A 150 10.32 14.07 2.27
C ASP A 150 9.05 14.93 2.40
N ALA A 151 9.05 15.86 3.35
CA ALA A 151 7.93 16.76 3.58
C ALA A 151 7.59 17.66 2.37
N LYS A 152 8.50 17.82 1.43
CA LYS A 152 8.29 18.63 0.21
C LYS A 152 7.67 17.82 -0.93
N LYS A 153 7.67 16.49 -0.82
CA LYS A 153 7.12 15.60 -1.83
C LYS A 153 5.68 15.22 -1.47
N PRO A 154 4.66 15.79 -2.11
CA PRO A 154 3.27 15.40 -1.85
C PRO A 154 2.98 13.98 -2.34
N GLY A 155 1.97 13.34 -1.72
CA GLY A 155 1.48 12.02 -2.10
C GLY A 155 2.22 10.85 -1.47
N PRO A 156 1.93 9.63 -1.93
CA PRO A 156 2.49 8.42 -1.36
C PRO A 156 4.00 8.32 -1.60
N GLN A 157 4.74 7.88 -0.57
CA GLN A 157 6.20 7.70 -0.59
C GLN A 157 6.58 6.29 -0.13
N GLY A 158 7.73 5.78 -0.59
CA GLY A 158 8.13 4.40 -0.36
C GLY A 158 7.32 3.41 -1.20
N LEU A 159 7.16 2.18 -0.75
CA LEU A 159 6.39 1.16 -1.45
C LEU A 159 4.89 1.46 -1.37
N THR A 160 4.24 1.59 -2.51
CA THR A 160 2.80 1.82 -2.63
C THR A 160 2.04 0.52 -2.91
N LEU A 161 0.74 0.51 -2.61
CA LEU A 161 -0.14 -0.61 -2.97
C LEU A 161 -0.25 -0.78 -4.49
N ASP A 162 -0.27 0.34 -5.22
CA ASP A 162 -0.32 0.32 -6.70
C ASP A 162 0.95 -0.30 -7.29
N GLU A 163 2.15 0.07 -6.79
CA GLU A 163 3.42 -0.52 -7.24
C GLU A 163 3.49 -2.01 -6.94
N LEU A 164 3.09 -2.43 -5.74
CA LEU A 164 3.02 -3.85 -5.37
C LEU A 164 2.07 -4.60 -6.32
N THR A 165 0.89 -4.04 -6.54
CA THR A 165 -0.14 -4.64 -7.41
C THR A 165 0.33 -4.72 -8.86
N ALA A 166 0.86 -3.63 -9.39
CA ALA A 166 1.35 -3.57 -10.77
C ALA A 166 2.50 -4.56 -11.00
N ALA A 167 3.49 -4.57 -10.10
CA ALA A 167 4.65 -5.45 -10.23
C ALA A 167 4.28 -6.93 -10.20
N LEU A 168 3.32 -7.33 -9.37
CA LEU A 168 2.92 -8.73 -9.27
C LEU A 168 1.88 -9.14 -10.31
N SER A 169 0.84 -8.33 -10.57
CA SER A 169 -0.33 -8.78 -11.33
C SER A 169 -0.42 -8.26 -12.76
N GLU A 170 0.25 -7.15 -13.12
CA GLU A 170 0.24 -6.72 -14.52
C GLU A 170 0.97 -7.72 -15.42
N PRO A 171 0.51 -7.89 -16.68
CA PRO A 171 1.20 -8.76 -17.63
C PRO A 171 2.62 -8.26 -17.96
N THR A 172 3.52 -9.20 -18.29
CA THR A 172 4.84 -8.87 -18.84
C THR A 172 4.71 -7.98 -20.09
N PRO A 173 5.51 -6.90 -20.27
CA PRO A 173 6.72 -6.60 -19.48
C PRO A 173 6.54 -5.72 -18.23
N LYS A 174 5.34 -5.26 -17.91
CA LYS A 174 5.10 -4.31 -16.82
C LYS A 174 5.13 -4.96 -15.43
N GLY A 175 4.68 -6.21 -15.33
CA GLY A 175 4.65 -6.99 -14.11
C GLY A 175 4.90 -8.47 -14.37
N LEU A 176 4.63 -9.29 -13.36
CA LEU A 176 4.87 -10.74 -13.41
C LEU A 176 3.66 -11.54 -13.92
N GLY A 177 2.47 -10.94 -13.99
CA GLY A 177 1.22 -11.61 -14.39
C GLY A 177 0.77 -12.68 -13.39
N LEU A 178 1.12 -12.55 -12.11
CA LEU A 178 0.82 -13.51 -11.06
C LEU A 178 -0.39 -13.07 -10.23
N LYS A 179 -1.19 -14.03 -9.80
CA LYS A 179 -2.21 -13.78 -8.77
C LYS A 179 -1.52 -13.67 -7.42
N PHE A 180 -1.97 -12.72 -6.62
CA PHE A 180 -1.54 -12.57 -5.24
C PHE A 180 -2.70 -12.11 -4.36
N ARG A 181 -2.56 -12.25 -3.05
CA ARG A 181 -3.42 -11.60 -2.06
C ARG A 181 -2.58 -11.15 -0.86
N LEU A 182 -3.02 -10.13 -0.20
CA LEU A 182 -2.55 -9.76 1.12
C LEU A 182 -3.42 -10.45 2.17
N ALA A 183 -2.83 -10.77 3.31
CA ALA A 183 -3.55 -11.38 4.41
C ALA A 183 -4.63 -10.45 4.97
N LYS A 184 -5.62 -11.07 5.55
CA LYS A 184 -6.67 -10.44 6.36
C LYS A 184 -6.48 -10.85 7.82
N GLU A 185 -7.22 -10.20 8.71
CA GLU A 185 -7.18 -10.45 10.15
C GLU A 185 -7.40 -11.92 10.53
N ASP A 186 -8.21 -12.65 9.75
CA ASP A 186 -8.52 -14.07 9.99
C ASP A 186 -7.45 -15.04 9.50
N ASP A 187 -6.43 -14.55 8.76
CA ASP A 187 -5.35 -15.41 8.30
C ASP A 187 -4.38 -15.69 9.47
N PRO A 188 -4.00 -16.95 9.72
CA PRO A 188 -3.06 -17.29 10.80
C PRO A 188 -1.70 -16.62 10.56
N MET A 189 -1.06 -16.21 11.66
CA MET A 189 0.33 -15.73 11.67
C MET A 189 1.30 -16.92 11.55
#